data_2b553efbb54433880d2a83574c6289a8
#
_entry.id   2b553efbb54433880d2a83574c6289a8
#
_cell.length_a   1.000
_cell.length_b   1.000
_cell.length_c   1.000
_cell.angle_alpha   90.00
_cell.angle_beta   90.00
_cell.angle_gamma   90.00
#
_symmetry.space_group_name_H-M   'P 1'
#
loop_
_entity.id
_entity.type
_entity.pdbx_description
1 polymer ?
#
loop_
_entity_poly.entity_id
_entity_poly.type
_entity_poly.pdbx_seq_one_letter_code
_entity_poly.pdbx_strand_id
1 'polypeptide(L)'
;MAYSAGDAILDDEYNTFATGNTAGTGDTSAASINTIWGDGTGDAGYGQTNTVSAVAAGNTITATQWTTLLSRLNSIRQHQGTSINISSFSVSAGDAIAVIANLATDITTLYNARTTAASANITESTTAHNFTSNWKSSCTATSTVTFAGGDEARYFFNAGGYIKLNPSLSDSTGRNAQWAHLLDEVGDLKLLASTFTRSFSNNTSGYGPGGDNSPTTHASTTGYYDLTNSTDTSMFKYTVDDAFGYGNYRANFYEVKMNPGADHGDGNGNNGNVITVKQIFQDDHSNAQDTDVTGDIAAPIVIGKPNTNQLASDVIGTVTVSNTSFTGS
;
A
#
# COMPACT_ATOMS: atom_id res chain seq x y z
N MET A 1 -29.05 16.09 -9.34
CA MET A 1 -29.95 17.18 -9.85
C MET A 1 -29.12 18.04 -10.82
N ALA A 2 -29.72 18.56 -11.86
CA ALA A 2 -29.03 19.46 -12.77
C ALA A 2 -29.43 20.90 -12.37
N TYR A 3 -28.44 21.71 -12.00
CA TYR A 3 -28.66 23.14 -11.73
C TYR A 3 -28.66 23.95 -13.03
N SER A 4 -29.51 24.93 -13.09
CA SER A 4 -29.52 25.96 -14.15
C SER A 4 -28.83 27.21 -13.65
N ALA A 5 -28.36 28.06 -14.60
CA ALA A 5 -27.75 29.33 -14.23
C ALA A 5 -28.77 30.19 -13.45
N GLY A 6 -28.41 30.56 -12.22
CA GLY A 6 -29.27 31.35 -11.31
C GLY A 6 -29.91 30.55 -10.19
N ASP A 7 -29.80 29.23 -10.20
CA ASP A 7 -30.28 28.41 -9.08
C ASP A 7 -29.41 28.64 -7.84
N ALA A 8 -30.04 28.65 -6.66
CA ALA A 8 -29.31 28.69 -5.40
C ALA A 8 -28.75 27.29 -5.09
N ILE A 9 -27.44 27.21 -4.82
CA ILE A 9 -26.83 26.00 -4.32
C ILE A 9 -27.20 25.87 -2.84
N LEU A 10 -27.79 24.75 -2.50
CA LEU A 10 -28.25 24.49 -1.14
C LEU A 10 -27.06 24.04 -0.28
N ASP A 11 -27.07 24.43 0.99
CA ASP A 11 -26.06 24.03 2.01
C ASP A 11 -25.99 22.49 2.19
N ASP A 12 -27.11 21.79 2.09
CA ASP A 12 -27.18 20.34 2.16
C ASP A 12 -26.41 19.65 1.05
N GLU A 13 -26.42 20.17 -0.17
CA GLU A 13 -25.70 19.62 -1.28
C GLU A 13 -24.18 19.88 -1.20
N TYR A 14 -23.78 21.11 -0.83
CA TYR A 14 -22.39 21.39 -0.52
C TYR A 14 -21.86 20.49 0.60
N ASN A 15 -22.64 20.33 1.68
CA ASN A 15 -22.27 19.49 2.81
C ASN A 15 -22.13 18.02 2.42
N THR A 16 -22.94 17.52 1.50
CA THR A 16 -22.79 16.18 0.94
C THR A 16 -21.44 16.00 0.26
N PHE A 17 -20.99 16.97 -0.51
CA PHE A 17 -19.65 16.93 -1.13
C PHE A 17 -18.51 17.09 -0.13
N ALA A 18 -18.71 17.96 0.86
CA ALA A 18 -17.69 18.26 1.85
C ALA A 18 -17.51 17.14 2.88
N THR A 19 -18.61 16.66 3.48
CA THR A 19 -18.63 15.80 4.67
C THR A 19 -19.32 14.44 4.49
N GLY A 20 -20.05 14.24 3.39
CA GLY A 20 -20.79 13.01 3.11
C GLY A 20 -22.25 13.02 3.56
N ASN A 21 -22.71 14.08 4.19
CA ASN A 21 -24.12 14.19 4.55
C ASN A 21 -24.65 15.62 4.52
N THR A 22 -25.98 15.76 4.36
CA THR A 22 -26.66 17.04 4.23
C THR A 22 -26.58 17.92 5.49
N ALA A 23 -26.50 17.32 6.68
CA ALA A 23 -26.41 18.04 7.95
C ALA A 23 -24.99 18.53 8.26
N GLY A 24 -23.98 18.12 7.47
CA GLY A 24 -22.59 18.48 7.70
C GLY A 24 -21.94 17.91 8.97
N THR A 25 -22.59 16.95 9.62
CA THR A 25 -22.20 16.38 10.91
C THR A 25 -21.44 15.07 10.81
N GLY A 26 -20.82 14.82 9.66
CA GLY A 26 -19.83 13.76 9.54
C GLY A 26 -20.38 12.34 9.48
N ASP A 27 -21.14 12.01 8.45
CA ASP A 27 -21.26 10.61 8.04
C ASP A 27 -20.09 10.28 7.11
N THR A 28 -19.10 9.60 7.65
CA THR A 28 -17.88 9.23 6.92
C THR A 28 -18.05 7.99 6.04
N SER A 29 -19.24 7.37 6.00
CA SER A 29 -19.54 6.21 5.15
C SER A 29 -19.78 6.58 3.69
N ALA A 30 -20.12 7.83 3.39
CA ALA A 30 -20.37 8.30 2.03
C ALA A 30 -19.11 8.91 1.40
N ALA A 31 -18.98 8.77 0.08
CA ALA A 31 -17.90 9.40 -0.67
C ALA A 31 -17.98 10.94 -0.56
N SER A 32 -16.97 11.54 0.06
CA SER A 32 -16.84 12.99 0.23
C SER A 32 -15.39 13.40 0.29
N ILE A 33 -15.12 14.69 0.20
CA ILE A 33 -13.76 15.22 0.33
C ILE A 33 -13.17 14.86 1.70
N ASN A 34 -13.92 15.08 2.79
CA ASN A 34 -13.39 14.82 4.13
C ASN A 34 -13.25 13.33 4.44
N THR A 35 -14.06 12.46 3.85
CA THR A 35 -13.90 11.01 3.99
C THR A 35 -12.55 10.53 3.43
N ILE A 36 -12.08 11.16 2.34
CA ILE A 36 -10.77 10.83 1.76
C ILE A 36 -9.65 11.56 2.50
N TRP A 37 -9.84 12.86 2.79
CA TRP A 37 -8.79 13.74 3.25
C TRP A 37 -8.58 13.71 4.76
N GLY A 38 -9.67 13.69 5.52
CA GLY A 38 -9.66 13.79 6.97
C GLY A 38 -9.23 12.51 7.68
N ASP A 39 -9.66 12.38 8.92
CA ASP A 39 -9.35 11.25 9.77
C ASP A 39 -9.99 9.95 9.25
N GLY A 40 -11.29 9.98 8.92
CA GLY A 40 -12.00 8.81 8.40
C GLY A 40 -12.00 7.61 9.34
N THR A 41 -12.38 6.45 8.83
CA THR A 41 -12.33 5.13 9.50
C THR A 41 -11.99 4.03 8.52
N GLY A 42 -11.37 2.95 8.98
CA GLY A 42 -10.98 1.82 8.14
C GLY A 42 -10.09 2.27 6.97
N ASP A 43 -10.42 1.83 5.78
CA ASP A 43 -9.69 2.12 4.54
C ASP A 43 -9.97 3.52 3.95
N ALA A 44 -10.49 4.45 4.74
CA ALA A 44 -10.74 5.83 4.36
C ALA A 44 -10.02 6.81 5.29
N GLY A 45 -9.62 7.96 4.75
CA GLY A 45 -8.97 9.04 5.47
C GLY A 45 -7.45 9.03 5.40
N TYR A 46 -6.90 10.20 5.02
CA TYR A 46 -5.44 10.46 4.99
C TYR A 46 -4.93 11.10 6.30
N GLY A 47 -5.80 11.25 7.31
CA GLY A 47 -5.46 11.84 8.60
C GLY A 47 -5.22 13.35 8.57
N GLN A 48 -5.58 14.05 7.51
CA GLN A 48 -5.28 15.48 7.39
C GLN A 48 -6.24 16.34 8.21
N THR A 49 -5.72 17.23 9.05
CA THR A 49 -6.52 18.04 9.98
C THR A 49 -7.22 19.23 9.34
N ASN A 50 -6.75 19.72 8.19
CA ASN A 50 -7.31 20.87 7.48
C ASN A 50 -8.46 20.46 6.54
N THR A 51 -9.51 19.89 7.12
CA THR A 51 -10.72 19.44 6.44
C THR A 51 -11.54 20.61 5.86
N VAL A 52 -12.48 20.30 4.99
CA VAL A 52 -13.45 21.25 4.45
C VAL A 52 -14.57 21.46 5.47
N SER A 53 -14.85 22.71 5.86
CA SER A 53 -15.89 23.03 6.83
C SER A 53 -17.28 22.87 6.22
N ALA A 54 -18.19 22.29 6.98
CA ALA A 54 -19.63 22.32 6.63
C ALA A 54 -20.21 23.73 6.73
N VAL A 55 -21.35 23.91 6.06
CA VAL A 55 -22.16 25.14 6.13
C VAL A 55 -23.40 24.84 6.96
N ALA A 56 -23.73 25.72 7.93
CA ALA A 56 -24.92 25.55 8.72
C ALA A 56 -26.21 25.79 7.90
N ALA A 57 -27.26 25.04 8.21
CA ALA A 57 -28.53 25.08 7.51
C ALA A 57 -29.05 26.52 7.34
N GLY A 58 -29.42 26.85 6.13
CA GLY A 58 -29.95 28.19 5.75
C GLY A 58 -28.89 29.26 5.53
N ASN A 59 -27.60 28.95 5.69
CA ASN A 59 -26.53 29.89 5.42
C ASN A 59 -26.09 29.85 3.95
N THR A 60 -25.61 30.99 3.47
CA THR A 60 -25.06 31.09 2.12
C THR A 60 -23.69 30.45 2.02
N ILE A 61 -23.46 29.62 1.02
CA ILE A 61 -22.16 29.08 0.69
C ILE A 61 -21.32 30.15 0.00
N THR A 62 -20.17 30.45 0.56
CA THR A 62 -19.26 31.48 0.04
C THR A 62 -18.35 30.94 -1.05
N ALA A 63 -17.84 31.85 -1.93
CA ALA A 63 -16.82 31.50 -2.93
C ALA A 63 -15.56 30.90 -2.29
N THR A 64 -15.19 31.35 -1.07
CA THR A 64 -14.06 30.80 -0.32
C THR A 64 -14.27 29.33 0.05
N GLN A 65 -15.47 28.97 0.51
CA GLN A 65 -15.80 27.56 0.84
C GLN A 65 -15.72 26.67 -0.40
N TRP A 66 -16.27 27.10 -1.52
CA TRP A 66 -16.15 26.39 -2.79
C TRP A 66 -14.69 26.26 -3.26
N THR A 67 -13.92 27.34 -3.20
CA THR A 67 -12.49 27.31 -3.56
C THR A 67 -11.73 26.33 -2.67
N THR A 68 -12.04 26.28 -1.37
CA THR A 68 -11.41 25.32 -0.43
C THR A 68 -11.76 23.88 -0.81
N LEU A 69 -13.02 23.58 -1.09
CA LEU A 69 -13.47 22.26 -1.51
C LEU A 69 -12.76 21.82 -2.79
N LEU A 70 -12.76 22.66 -3.82
CA LEU A 70 -12.13 22.38 -5.12
C LEU A 70 -10.59 22.25 -4.98
N SER A 71 -9.97 23.05 -4.13
CA SER A 71 -8.54 22.93 -3.83
C SER A 71 -8.21 21.58 -3.19
N ARG A 72 -9.04 21.09 -2.26
CA ARG A 72 -8.86 19.75 -1.68
C ARG A 72 -9.05 18.66 -2.72
N LEU A 73 -10.10 18.76 -3.52
CA LEU A 73 -10.32 17.83 -4.63
C LEU A 73 -9.08 17.74 -5.53
N ASN A 74 -8.48 18.90 -5.85
CA ASN A 74 -7.26 18.97 -6.66
C ASN A 74 -6.05 18.32 -5.95
N SER A 75 -5.86 18.56 -4.65
CA SER A 75 -4.80 17.94 -3.88
C SER A 75 -4.94 16.41 -3.86
N ILE A 76 -6.15 15.90 -3.62
CA ILE A 76 -6.44 14.46 -3.61
C ILE A 76 -6.11 13.83 -4.97
N ARG A 77 -6.64 14.41 -6.08
CA ARG A 77 -6.38 13.85 -7.41
C ARG A 77 -4.90 13.85 -7.79
N GLN A 78 -4.17 14.91 -7.41
CA GLN A 78 -2.73 14.98 -7.67
C GLN A 78 -1.96 13.99 -6.81
N HIS A 79 -2.36 13.80 -5.55
CA HIS A 79 -1.78 12.79 -4.68
C HIS A 79 -1.94 11.39 -5.27
N GLN A 80 -3.15 11.05 -5.69
CA GLN A 80 -3.49 9.75 -6.27
C GLN A 80 -2.95 9.55 -7.69
N GLY A 81 -2.72 10.63 -8.43
CA GLY A 81 -2.47 10.57 -9.88
C GLY A 81 -3.72 10.24 -10.69
N THR A 82 -4.91 10.48 -10.12
CA THR A 82 -6.20 10.12 -10.72
C THR A 82 -6.70 11.23 -11.64
N SER A 83 -7.21 10.88 -12.83
CA SER A 83 -7.86 11.80 -13.73
C SER A 83 -9.32 12.03 -13.36
N ILE A 84 -9.78 13.26 -13.41
CA ILE A 84 -11.16 13.69 -13.15
C ILE A 84 -11.64 14.64 -14.24
N ASN A 85 -12.96 14.91 -14.26
CA ASN A 85 -13.57 15.78 -15.28
C ASN A 85 -13.36 17.27 -15.01
N ILE A 86 -13.33 17.65 -13.71
CA ILE A 86 -13.12 19.06 -13.31
C ILE A 86 -11.69 19.48 -13.65
N SER A 87 -11.56 20.59 -14.37
CA SER A 87 -10.28 21.18 -14.78
C SER A 87 -10.01 22.56 -14.16
N SER A 88 -11.02 23.22 -13.56
CA SER A 88 -10.88 24.50 -12.86
C SER A 88 -11.17 24.31 -11.37
N PHE A 89 -10.25 24.76 -10.52
CA PHE A 89 -10.26 24.54 -9.08
C PHE A 89 -10.38 25.84 -8.27
N SER A 90 -10.85 26.90 -8.90
CA SER A 90 -11.11 28.18 -8.25
C SER A 90 -12.42 28.76 -8.74
N VAL A 91 -13.11 29.47 -7.86
CA VAL A 91 -14.30 30.27 -8.16
C VAL A 91 -14.19 31.64 -7.52
N SER A 92 -14.76 32.65 -8.16
CA SER A 92 -14.85 34.02 -7.66
C SER A 92 -16.30 34.37 -7.32
N ALA A 93 -16.50 35.35 -6.47
CA ALA A 93 -17.86 35.86 -6.20
C ALA A 93 -18.53 36.33 -7.49
N GLY A 94 -19.71 35.79 -7.75
CA GLY A 94 -20.49 36.09 -8.98
C GLY A 94 -20.28 35.10 -10.12
N ASP A 95 -19.32 34.16 -10.00
CA ASP A 95 -19.15 33.10 -10.99
C ASP A 95 -20.31 32.10 -10.95
N ALA A 96 -20.70 31.58 -12.10
CA ALA A 96 -21.60 30.44 -12.19
C ALA A 96 -20.83 29.18 -11.78
N ILE A 97 -21.36 28.40 -10.81
CA ILE A 97 -20.73 27.15 -10.39
C ILE A 97 -21.15 26.02 -11.34
N ALA A 98 -20.55 26.01 -12.53
CA ALA A 98 -20.80 24.99 -13.56
C ALA A 98 -20.21 23.60 -13.24
N VAL A 99 -19.33 23.52 -12.24
CA VAL A 99 -18.59 22.27 -11.89
C VAL A 99 -19.43 21.23 -11.15
N ILE A 100 -20.61 21.60 -10.62
CA ILE A 100 -21.45 20.71 -9.77
C ILE A 100 -21.87 19.44 -10.52
N ALA A 101 -22.17 19.54 -11.81
CA ALA A 101 -22.60 18.39 -12.60
C ALA A 101 -21.59 17.23 -12.60
N ASN A 102 -20.30 17.52 -12.48
CA ASN A 102 -19.22 16.53 -12.48
C ASN A 102 -18.73 16.20 -11.07
N LEU A 103 -19.01 17.05 -10.08
CA LEU A 103 -18.36 16.98 -8.77
C LEU A 103 -18.66 15.67 -8.03
N ALA A 104 -19.91 15.21 -8.03
CA ALA A 104 -20.29 13.93 -7.41
C ALA A 104 -19.55 12.74 -8.06
N THR A 105 -19.47 12.74 -9.40
CA THR A 105 -18.75 11.70 -10.15
C THR A 105 -17.27 11.72 -9.84
N ASP A 106 -16.67 12.90 -9.82
CA ASP A 106 -15.24 13.09 -9.57
C ASP A 106 -14.86 12.70 -8.13
N ILE A 107 -15.67 13.08 -7.13
CA ILE A 107 -15.48 12.67 -5.74
C ILE A 107 -15.58 11.15 -5.62
N THR A 108 -16.56 10.52 -6.28
CA THR A 108 -16.70 9.05 -6.29
C THR A 108 -15.49 8.39 -6.94
N THR A 109 -14.97 8.95 -8.02
CA THR A 109 -13.75 8.46 -8.70
C THR A 109 -12.55 8.52 -7.77
N LEU A 110 -12.34 9.64 -7.08
CA LEU A 110 -11.26 9.80 -6.11
C LEU A 110 -11.44 8.90 -4.88
N TYR A 111 -12.67 8.72 -4.41
CA TYR A 111 -12.96 7.81 -3.30
C TYR A 111 -12.62 6.36 -3.65
N ASN A 112 -12.91 5.92 -4.86
CA ASN A 112 -12.57 4.57 -5.32
C ASN A 112 -11.05 4.38 -5.47
N ALA A 113 -10.29 5.45 -5.71
CA ALA A 113 -8.84 5.45 -5.80
C ALA A 113 -8.14 5.85 -4.47
N ARG A 114 -8.86 5.95 -3.35
CA ARG A 114 -8.37 6.54 -2.09
C ARG A 114 -7.15 5.87 -1.48
N THR A 115 -6.90 4.61 -1.80
CA THR A 115 -5.73 3.87 -1.28
C THR A 115 -4.57 3.81 -2.27
N THR A 116 -4.52 4.73 -3.23
CA THR A 116 -3.44 4.83 -4.21
C THR A 116 -2.69 6.14 -4.11
N ALA A 117 -1.44 6.15 -4.55
CA ALA A 117 -0.65 7.36 -4.73
C ALA A 117 0.12 7.31 -6.04
N ALA A 118 0.30 8.47 -6.68
CA ALA A 118 1.23 8.60 -7.78
C ALA A 118 2.66 8.37 -7.29
N SER A 119 3.51 7.77 -8.11
CA SER A 119 4.89 7.45 -7.74
C SER A 119 5.70 8.68 -7.27
N ALA A 120 5.44 9.86 -7.83
CA ALA A 120 6.07 11.13 -7.41
C ALA A 120 5.69 11.56 -5.98
N ASN A 121 4.61 11.01 -5.43
CA ASN A 121 4.11 11.30 -4.09
C ASN A 121 4.50 10.22 -3.06
N ILE A 122 5.36 9.29 -3.45
CA ILE A 122 5.94 8.27 -2.59
C ILE A 122 7.44 8.50 -2.47
N THR A 123 7.96 8.39 -1.26
CA THR A 123 9.40 8.37 -0.97
C THR A 123 9.78 6.99 -0.46
N GLU A 124 10.66 6.30 -1.15
CA GLU A 124 11.16 4.98 -0.72
C GLU A 124 12.37 5.13 0.22
N SER A 125 12.39 4.30 1.25
CA SER A 125 13.55 4.08 2.10
C SER A 125 13.79 2.59 2.29
N THR A 126 15.05 2.14 2.20
CA THR A 126 15.43 0.72 2.27
C THR A 126 16.18 0.44 3.55
N THR A 127 15.76 -0.58 4.29
CA THR A 127 16.51 -1.16 5.39
C THR A 127 17.07 -2.50 4.93
N ALA A 128 18.39 -2.59 4.85
CA ALA A 128 19.08 -3.82 4.46
C ALA A 128 18.98 -4.86 5.59
N HIS A 129 18.78 -6.12 5.20
CA HIS A 129 18.83 -7.27 6.11
C HIS A 129 19.56 -8.40 5.37
N ASN A 130 20.80 -8.67 5.72
CA ASN A 130 21.69 -9.57 4.99
C ASN A 130 22.09 -10.75 5.85
N PHE A 131 22.22 -11.92 5.23
CA PHE A 131 22.81 -13.13 5.79
C PHE A 131 24.01 -13.53 4.95
N THR A 132 25.18 -13.58 5.58
CA THR A 132 26.48 -13.74 4.90
C THR A 132 27.20 -15.04 5.24
N SER A 133 26.51 -15.96 5.94
CA SER A 133 27.04 -17.29 6.24
C SER A 133 26.45 -18.33 5.30
N ASN A 134 27.19 -19.42 5.10
CA ASN A 134 26.65 -20.57 4.39
C ASN A 134 25.45 -21.17 5.15
N TRP A 135 24.50 -21.69 4.41
CA TRP A 135 23.33 -22.38 4.96
C TRP A 135 22.94 -23.57 4.08
N LYS A 136 22.18 -24.52 4.63
CA LYS A 136 21.89 -25.78 3.97
C LYS A 136 20.42 -26.15 3.92
N SER A 137 19.68 -25.96 5.01
CA SER A 137 18.30 -26.42 5.11
C SER A 137 17.30 -25.28 5.03
N SER A 138 17.52 -24.22 5.82
CA SER A 138 16.63 -23.07 5.80
C SER A 138 17.35 -21.81 6.24
N CYS A 139 16.83 -20.68 5.75
CA CYS A 139 17.28 -19.38 6.18
C CYS A 139 16.06 -18.48 6.36
N THR A 140 15.93 -17.83 7.52
CA THR A 140 14.76 -17.02 7.83
C THR A 140 15.18 -15.64 8.32
N ALA A 141 14.75 -14.61 7.58
CA ALA A 141 14.84 -13.22 7.98
C ALA A 141 13.53 -12.78 8.64
N THR A 142 13.64 -12.24 9.86
CA THR A 142 12.50 -11.64 10.56
C THR A 142 12.75 -10.17 10.81
N SER A 143 11.83 -9.34 10.37
CA SER A 143 11.87 -7.88 10.59
C SER A 143 10.52 -7.40 11.11
N THR A 144 10.54 -6.28 11.83
CA THR A 144 9.31 -5.58 12.24
C THR A 144 9.28 -4.19 11.62
N VAL A 145 8.12 -3.83 11.09
CA VAL A 145 7.79 -2.48 10.65
C VAL A 145 6.88 -1.86 11.70
N THR A 146 7.30 -0.74 12.29
CA THR A 146 6.58 -0.09 13.39
C THR A 146 6.20 1.33 12.99
N PHE A 147 4.93 1.65 13.14
CA PHE A 147 4.34 2.97 13.01
C PHE A 147 4.21 3.62 14.39
N ALA A 148 4.02 4.94 14.45
CA ALA A 148 3.87 5.67 15.70
C ALA A 148 2.60 5.25 16.48
N GLY A 149 1.54 4.89 15.76
CA GLY A 149 0.28 4.38 16.30
C GLY A 149 -0.51 3.64 15.24
N GLY A 150 -1.66 3.10 15.61
CA GLY A 150 -2.55 2.39 14.70
C GLY A 150 -3.17 3.29 13.63
N ASP A 151 -3.51 4.52 13.99
CA ASP A 151 -4.02 5.50 13.04
C ASP A 151 -2.95 5.95 12.04
N GLU A 152 -1.69 6.11 12.46
CA GLU A 152 -0.59 6.43 11.56
C GLU A 152 -0.32 5.30 10.57
N ALA A 153 -0.45 4.03 10.99
CA ALA A 153 -0.42 2.89 10.09
C ALA A 153 -1.58 2.93 9.09
N ARG A 154 -2.78 3.22 9.56
CA ARG A 154 -3.98 3.38 8.75
C ARG A 154 -3.81 4.49 7.70
N TYR A 155 -3.36 5.67 8.12
CA TYR A 155 -3.10 6.80 7.20
C TYR A 155 -2.02 6.48 6.17
N PHE A 156 -0.98 5.75 6.59
CA PHE A 156 0.08 5.31 5.69
C PHE A 156 -0.48 4.47 4.54
N PHE A 157 -1.23 3.42 4.85
CA PHE A 157 -1.78 2.55 3.82
C PHE A 157 -2.90 3.23 3.02
N ASN A 158 -3.76 4.03 3.66
CA ASN A 158 -4.82 4.77 2.98
C ASN A 158 -4.27 5.80 1.99
N ALA A 159 -3.18 6.47 2.32
CA ALA A 159 -2.53 7.40 1.40
C ALA A 159 -1.63 6.70 0.37
N GLY A 160 -1.80 5.39 0.14
CA GLY A 160 -1.08 4.63 -0.87
C GLY A 160 0.33 4.20 -0.49
N GLY A 161 0.66 4.24 0.80
CA GLY A 161 1.91 3.69 1.30
C GLY A 161 1.98 2.16 1.16
N TYR A 162 3.19 1.62 1.16
CA TYR A 162 3.41 0.19 1.02
C TYR A 162 4.69 -0.30 1.70
N ILE A 163 4.68 -1.58 2.04
CA ILE A 163 5.87 -2.33 2.42
C ILE A 163 6.26 -3.21 1.24
N LYS A 164 7.47 -3.00 0.70
CA LYS A 164 7.99 -3.77 -0.45
C LYS A 164 9.13 -4.69 -0.01
N LEU A 165 9.16 -5.89 -0.56
CA LEU A 165 10.19 -6.90 -0.41
C LEU A 165 10.81 -7.16 -1.78
N ASN A 166 12.13 -7.23 -1.83
CA ASN A 166 12.89 -7.55 -3.03
C ASN A 166 14.08 -8.43 -2.62
N PRO A 167 13.86 -9.72 -2.37
CA PRO A 167 14.92 -10.64 -1.97
C PRO A 167 15.89 -10.88 -3.13
N SER A 168 17.18 -11.09 -2.80
CA SER A 168 18.19 -11.45 -3.79
C SER A 168 19.32 -12.30 -3.18
N LEU A 169 20.09 -12.96 -4.06
CA LEU A 169 21.30 -13.68 -3.72
C LEU A 169 22.48 -13.05 -4.49
N SER A 170 23.60 -12.84 -3.80
CA SER A 170 24.78 -12.16 -4.40
C SER A 170 25.56 -13.01 -5.40
N ASP A 171 25.49 -14.34 -5.27
CA ASP A 171 26.18 -15.29 -6.15
C ASP A 171 25.18 -15.99 -7.07
N SER A 172 25.39 -15.88 -8.37
CA SER A 172 24.57 -16.52 -9.41
C SER A 172 25.32 -17.60 -10.17
N THR A 173 26.37 -18.18 -9.58
CA THR A 173 27.21 -19.22 -10.21
C THR A 173 26.98 -20.59 -9.61
N GLY A 174 27.24 -21.63 -10.37
CA GLY A 174 27.13 -23.00 -9.89
C GLY A 174 25.73 -23.31 -9.34
N ARG A 175 25.69 -23.79 -8.10
CA ARG A 175 24.43 -24.17 -7.40
C ARG A 175 23.64 -22.98 -6.90
N ASN A 176 24.31 -21.88 -6.58
CA ASN A 176 23.65 -20.64 -6.18
C ASN A 176 22.82 -20.02 -7.32
N ALA A 177 23.15 -20.36 -8.59
CA ALA A 177 22.40 -19.88 -9.76
C ALA A 177 20.90 -20.20 -9.69
N GLN A 178 20.52 -21.29 -9.05
CA GLN A 178 19.11 -21.67 -8.90
C GLN A 178 18.39 -20.83 -7.87
N TRP A 179 19.05 -20.56 -6.76
CA TRP A 179 18.50 -19.65 -5.75
C TRP A 179 18.39 -18.22 -6.29
N ALA A 180 19.44 -17.75 -7.02
CA ALA A 180 19.36 -16.46 -7.68
C ALA A 180 18.19 -16.39 -8.66
N HIS A 181 18.01 -17.44 -9.47
CA HIS A 181 16.90 -17.51 -10.41
C HIS A 181 15.55 -17.58 -9.72
N LEU A 182 15.39 -18.40 -8.66
CA LEU A 182 14.17 -18.44 -7.87
C LEU A 182 13.81 -17.04 -7.35
N LEU A 183 14.78 -16.30 -6.83
CA LEU A 183 14.54 -14.97 -6.26
C LEU A 183 14.26 -13.93 -7.35
N ASP A 184 14.89 -14.03 -8.52
CA ASP A 184 14.55 -13.21 -9.68
C ASP A 184 13.10 -13.44 -10.16
N GLU A 185 12.64 -14.70 -10.13
CA GLU A 185 11.26 -15.04 -10.45
C GLU A 185 10.27 -14.55 -9.38
N VAL A 186 10.67 -14.44 -8.13
CA VAL A 186 9.83 -13.82 -7.08
C VAL A 186 9.53 -12.36 -7.42
N GLY A 187 10.54 -11.60 -7.80
CA GLY A 187 10.42 -10.19 -8.13
C GLY A 187 10.09 -9.29 -6.92
N ASP A 188 9.45 -8.17 -7.20
CA ASP A 188 9.00 -7.22 -6.17
C ASP A 188 7.64 -7.63 -5.61
N LEU A 189 7.56 -7.76 -4.29
CA LEU A 189 6.33 -8.04 -3.56
C LEU A 189 5.94 -6.80 -2.74
N LYS A 190 4.66 -6.40 -2.77
CA LYS A 190 4.18 -5.21 -2.03
C LYS A 190 2.93 -5.52 -1.23
N LEU A 191 2.96 -5.23 0.08
CA LEU A 191 1.78 -5.11 0.91
C LEU A 191 1.20 -3.70 0.78
N LEU A 192 -0.05 -3.61 0.38
CA LEU A 192 -0.86 -2.40 0.24
C LEU A 192 -2.03 -2.43 1.25
N ALA A 193 -2.91 -1.44 1.20
CA ALA A 193 -4.08 -1.36 2.09
C ALA A 193 -4.93 -2.65 2.08
N SER A 194 -5.37 -3.10 0.88
CA SER A 194 -6.31 -4.22 0.72
C SER A 194 -5.80 -5.31 -0.23
N THR A 195 -4.54 -5.26 -0.63
CA THR A 195 -3.97 -6.22 -1.60
C THR A 195 -2.51 -6.49 -1.31
N PHE A 196 -2.06 -7.67 -1.74
CA PHE A 196 -0.65 -8.02 -1.83
C PHE A 196 -0.30 -8.23 -3.29
N THR A 197 0.60 -7.42 -3.83
CA THR A 197 0.92 -7.45 -5.25
C THR A 197 2.30 -8.02 -5.51
N ARG A 198 2.46 -8.61 -6.69
CA ARG A 198 3.74 -9.07 -7.23
C ARG A 198 4.01 -8.35 -8.54
N SER A 199 5.24 -7.88 -8.71
CA SER A 199 5.74 -7.37 -9.99
C SER A 199 7.05 -8.05 -10.30
N PHE A 200 7.11 -8.83 -11.36
CA PHE A 200 8.33 -9.45 -11.83
C PHE A 200 8.51 -9.18 -13.32
N SER A 201 9.71 -8.97 -13.73
CA SER A 201 10.07 -8.98 -15.14
C SER A 201 10.45 -10.39 -15.52
N ASN A 202 9.80 -10.93 -16.51
CA ASN A 202 10.12 -12.25 -17.09
C ASN A 202 11.51 -12.18 -17.75
N ASN A 203 12.56 -12.11 -16.95
CA ASN A 203 13.93 -12.04 -17.43
C ASN A 203 14.47 -13.47 -17.63
N THR A 204 14.00 -14.12 -18.66
CA THR A 204 14.40 -15.48 -19.06
C THR A 204 15.80 -15.54 -19.68
N SER A 205 16.67 -14.59 -19.43
CA SER A 205 18.02 -14.61 -19.98
C SER A 205 18.87 -15.69 -19.32
N GLY A 206 18.80 -16.91 -19.85
CA GLY A 206 19.78 -17.96 -19.60
C GLY A 206 19.25 -19.30 -19.09
N TYR A 207 18.05 -19.38 -18.59
CA TYR A 207 17.42 -20.63 -18.13
C TYR A 207 16.12 -20.82 -18.89
N GLY A 208 15.95 -21.91 -19.61
CA GLY A 208 15.00 -22.14 -20.68
C GLY A 208 13.55 -21.70 -20.40
N PRO A 209 12.77 -21.43 -21.46
CA PRO A 209 11.38 -21.04 -21.34
C PRO A 209 10.56 -22.25 -20.88
N GLY A 210 9.87 -22.18 -19.77
CA GLY A 210 8.96 -23.23 -19.41
C GLY A 210 8.62 -23.39 -17.93
N GLY A 211 9.11 -22.54 -17.06
CA GLY A 211 8.64 -22.51 -15.68
C GLY A 211 7.21 -22.00 -15.63
N ASP A 212 6.34 -22.69 -14.92
CA ASP A 212 5.08 -22.11 -14.50
C ASP A 212 5.41 -21.05 -13.45
N ASN A 213 5.45 -19.78 -13.88
CA ASN A 213 5.75 -18.64 -13.05
C ASN A 213 4.61 -18.34 -12.04
N SER A 214 3.70 -19.27 -11.86
CA SER A 214 2.60 -19.13 -10.92
C SER A 214 3.09 -19.43 -9.50
N PRO A 215 2.94 -18.52 -8.55
CA PRO A 215 3.28 -18.80 -7.16
C PRO A 215 2.35 -19.88 -6.60
N THR A 216 2.88 -20.76 -5.76
CA THR A 216 2.10 -21.79 -5.04
C THR A 216 1.05 -21.15 -4.13
N THR A 217 1.38 -20.00 -3.55
CA THR A 217 0.46 -19.15 -2.79
C THR A 217 0.68 -17.71 -3.19
N HIS A 218 -0.40 -17.00 -3.49
CA HIS A 218 -0.40 -15.55 -3.65
C HIS A 218 -1.71 -15.01 -3.10
N ALA A 219 -1.65 -14.46 -1.91
CA ALA A 219 -2.79 -13.84 -1.23
C ALA A 219 -3.07 -12.45 -1.83
N SER A 220 -3.35 -12.39 -3.13
CA SER A 220 -3.45 -11.14 -3.90
C SER A 220 -4.58 -10.19 -3.43
N THR A 221 -5.58 -10.72 -2.72
CA THR A 221 -6.69 -9.96 -2.15
C THR A 221 -6.54 -9.71 -0.65
N THR A 222 -5.37 -9.99 -0.07
CA THR A 222 -5.09 -9.81 1.35
C THR A 222 -4.14 -8.62 1.50
N GLY A 223 -4.59 -7.57 2.11
CA GLY A 223 -3.78 -6.38 2.40
C GLY A 223 -3.59 -6.16 3.90
N TYR A 224 -3.14 -4.95 4.27
CA TYR A 224 -2.97 -4.55 5.66
C TYR A 224 -4.24 -4.79 6.49
N TYR A 225 -5.42 -4.46 5.92
CA TYR A 225 -6.70 -4.62 6.62
C TYR A 225 -7.16 -6.05 6.81
N ASP A 226 -6.62 -6.99 6.05
CA ASP A 226 -6.99 -8.41 6.10
C ASP A 226 -6.04 -9.24 6.99
N LEU A 227 -4.93 -8.64 7.45
CA LEU A 227 -4.00 -9.31 8.35
C LEU A 227 -4.66 -9.56 9.71
N THR A 228 -4.44 -10.73 10.29
CA THR A 228 -4.96 -11.11 11.60
C THR A 228 -3.82 -11.38 12.57
N ASN A 229 -3.97 -10.96 13.83
CA ASN A 229 -2.93 -11.07 14.85
C ASN A 229 -2.74 -12.46 15.46
N SER A 230 -3.57 -13.41 15.10
CA SER A 230 -3.56 -14.75 15.75
C SER A 230 -2.50 -15.70 15.19
N THR A 231 -2.09 -15.51 13.93
CA THR A 231 -1.14 -16.39 13.24
C THR A 231 -0.41 -15.66 12.13
N ASP A 232 0.78 -16.12 11.78
CA ASP A 232 1.46 -15.68 10.57
C ASP A 232 0.62 -16.02 9.32
N THR A 233 0.22 -15.03 8.58
CA THR A 233 -0.49 -15.20 7.30
C THR A 233 0.53 -15.45 6.20
N SER A 234 0.42 -16.55 5.45
CA SER A 234 1.22 -16.79 4.25
C SER A 234 0.72 -15.88 3.13
N MET A 235 1.53 -14.88 2.80
CA MET A 235 1.20 -13.87 1.77
C MET A 235 1.63 -14.33 0.38
N PHE A 236 2.75 -15.04 0.33
CA PHE A 236 3.34 -15.47 -0.93
C PHE A 236 4.22 -16.70 -0.70
N LYS A 237 4.14 -17.68 -1.59
CA LYS A 237 5.08 -18.78 -1.66
C LYS A 237 5.34 -19.13 -3.12
N TYR A 238 6.60 -19.17 -3.50
CA TYR A 238 7.04 -19.62 -4.81
C TYR A 238 7.98 -20.81 -4.64
N THR A 239 7.61 -21.94 -5.22
CA THR A 239 8.38 -23.18 -5.16
C THR A 239 8.95 -23.47 -6.54
N VAL A 240 10.23 -23.83 -6.62
CA VAL A 240 10.87 -24.25 -7.85
C VAL A 240 10.22 -25.53 -8.35
N ASP A 241 9.82 -25.55 -9.63
CA ASP A 241 9.29 -26.72 -10.29
C ASP A 241 10.33 -27.40 -11.22
N ASP A 242 9.87 -28.46 -11.91
CA ASP A 242 10.70 -29.28 -12.79
C ASP A 242 11.17 -28.58 -14.05
N ALA A 243 10.59 -27.47 -14.44
CA ALA A 243 10.75 -26.90 -15.77
C ALA A 243 12.13 -26.23 -15.97
N PHE A 244 12.86 -25.98 -14.91
CA PHE A 244 14.18 -25.36 -14.95
C PHE A 244 15.33 -26.33 -15.31
N GLY A 245 15.05 -27.59 -15.58
CA GLY A 245 16.07 -28.58 -15.98
C GLY A 245 17.07 -28.95 -14.89
N TYR A 246 16.83 -28.53 -13.67
CA TYR A 246 17.72 -28.75 -12.53
C TYR A 246 17.11 -29.77 -11.55
N GLY A 247 16.81 -30.98 -12.04
CA GLY A 247 16.08 -32.04 -11.35
C GLY A 247 16.40 -32.33 -9.88
N ASN A 248 17.40 -31.66 -9.32
CA ASN A 248 17.89 -31.88 -7.97
C ASN A 248 17.44 -30.82 -6.95
N TYR A 249 16.74 -29.75 -7.34
CA TYR A 249 16.35 -28.65 -6.43
C TYR A 249 14.86 -28.34 -6.47
N ARG A 250 14.08 -29.31 -6.91
CA ARG A 250 12.63 -29.30 -6.84
C ARG A 250 12.25 -29.25 -5.37
N ALA A 251 11.28 -28.46 -5.02
CA ALA A 251 10.81 -28.23 -3.67
C ALA A 251 11.48 -27.09 -2.90
N ASN A 252 12.61 -26.53 -3.35
CA ASN A 252 13.12 -25.29 -2.79
C ASN A 252 12.13 -24.16 -2.99
N PHE A 253 11.91 -23.36 -1.94
CA PHE A 253 10.94 -22.28 -2.03
C PHE A 253 11.37 -21.03 -1.26
N TYR A 254 10.82 -19.91 -1.72
CA TYR A 254 10.78 -18.67 -0.97
C TYR A 254 9.34 -18.42 -0.49
N GLU A 255 9.17 -18.08 0.78
CA GLU A 255 7.85 -17.77 1.36
C GLU A 255 7.90 -16.49 2.17
N VAL A 256 6.84 -15.69 2.05
CA VAL A 256 6.61 -14.50 2.89
C VAL A 256 5.44 -14.76 3.82
N LYS A 257 5.67 -14.57 5.10
CA LYS A 257 4.61 -14.56 6.11
C LYS A 257 4.56 -13.20 6.79
N MET A 258 3.35 -12.73 7.07
CA MET A 258 3.12 -11.47 7.78
C MET A 258 2.14 -11.65 8.92
N ASN A 259 2.36 -10.85 9.96
CA ASN A 259 1.51 -10.82 11.14
C ASN A 259 1.49 -9.38 11.68
N PRO A 260 0.32 -8.75 11.88
CA PRO A 260 0.24 -7.50 12.59
C PRO A 260 0.45 -7.78 14.08
N GLY A 261 1.12 -6.88 14.78
CA GLY A 261 1.25 -6.97 16.24
C GLY A 261 -0.11 -6.89 16.96
N ALA A 262 -0.08 -7.07 18.26
CA ALA A 262 -1.30 -7.26 19.06
C ALA A 262 -2.20 -6.03 19.24
N ASP A 263 -1.84 -4.87 18.69
CA ASP A 263 -2.58 -3.64 18.94
C ASP A 263 -3.51 -3.30 17.77
N HIS A 264 -4.82 -3.53 17.99
CA HIS A 264 -5.89 -3.29 17.03
C HIS A 264 -6.92 -2.29 17.55
N GLY A 265 -6.61 -1.43 18.48
CA GLY A 265 -7.59 -1.15 19.47
C GLY A 265 -8.08 0.28 19.73
N ASP A 266 -8.02 1.24 18.79
CA ASP A 266 -8.61 2.57 19.07
C ASP A 266 -10.05 2.73 18.55
N GLY A 267 -10.60 1.71 17.90
CA GLY A 267 -11.97 1.76 17.37
C GLY A 267 -12.12 2.44 16.00
N ASN A 268 -11.03 2.93 15.41
CA ASN A 268 -11.04 3.59 14.09
C ASN A 268 -10.90 2.59 12.92
N GLY A 269 -10.88 1.29 13.21
CA GLY A 269 -10.76 0.23 12.18
C GLY A 269 -9.34 0.07 11.65
N ASN A 270 -8.30 0.46 12.42
CA ASN A 270 -6.93 0.13 12.10
C ASN A 270 -6.61 -1.34 12.42
N ASN A 271 -5.55 -1.86 11.84
CA ASN A 271 -5.11 -3.25 12.03
C ASN A 271 -3.79 -3.33 12.82
N GLY A 272 -3.55 -2.39 13.71
CA GLY A 272 -2.38 -2.30 14.57
C GLY A 272 -1.22 -1.52 13.96
N ASN A 273 -0.24 -1.20 14.82
CA ASN A 273 0.88 -0.33 14.49
C ASN A 273 2.21 -1.07 14.28
N VAL A 274 2.23 -2.40 14.42
CA VAL A 274 3.44 -3.22 14.20
C VAL A 274 3.13 -4.33 13.23
N ILE A 275 3.95 -4.48 12.19
CA ILE A 275 3.85 -5.59 11.24
C ILE A 275 5.14 -6.38 11.30
N THR A 276 5.04 -7.65 11.69
CA THR A 276 6.13 -8.62 11.59
C THR A 276 6.15 -9.21 10.20
N VAL A 277 7.31 -9.19 9.56
CA VAL A 277 7.55 -9.75 8.23
C VAL A 277 8.58 -10.85 8.35
N LYS A 278 8.25 -12.05 7.91
CA LYS A 278 9.17 -13.19 7.80
C LYS A 278 9.38 -13.51 6.33
N GLN A 279 10.65 -13.53 5.92
CA GLN A 279 11.09 -14.00 4.61
C GLN A 279 11.83 -15.31 4.81
N ILE A 280 11.29 -16.41 4.29
CA ILE A 280 11.74 -17.77 4.51
C ILE A 280 12.32 -18.30 3.20
N PHE A 281 13.57 -18.71 3.24
CA PHE A 281 14.30 -19.38 2.17
C PHE A 281 14.47 -20.85 2.62
N GLN A 282 13.78 -21.77 1.96
CA GLN A 282 13.74 -23.17 2.36
C GLN A 282 14.38 -24.04 1.29
N ASP A 283 15.43 -24.74 1.65
CA ASP A 283 16.00 -25.80 0.86
C ASP A 283 15.43 -27.13 1.32
N ASP A 284 14.50 -27.68 0.56
CA ASP A 284 13.82 -28.96 0.83
C ASP A 284 14.43 -30.10 0.01
N HIS A 285 15.51 -29.84 -0.71
CA HIS A 285 16.14 -30.87 -1.50
C HIS A 285 17.00 -31.79 -0.63
N SER A 286 16.78 -33.07 -0.74
CA SER A 286 17.52 -34.09 0.01
C SER A 286 18.21 -35.08 -0.93
N ASN A 287 19.39 -34.80 -1.41
CA ASN A 287 20.22 -35.82 -2.05
C ASN A 287 21.69 -35.74 -1.64
N ALA A 288 22.46 -36.77 -1.97
CA ALA A 288 23.87 -36.86 -1.62
C ALA A 288 24.78 -35.80 -2.29
N GLN A 289 24.23 -34.97 -3.17
CA GLN A 289 24.93 -33.86 -3.84
C GLN A 289 24.53 -32.49 -3.27
N ASP A 290 23.68 -32.47 -2.27
CA ASP A 290 23.26 -31.26 -1.59
C ASP A 290 24.47 -30.61 -0.89
N THR A 291 24.72 -29.37 -1.26
CA THR A 291 25.81 -28.56 -0.68
C THR A 291 25.25 -27.23 -0.21
N ASP A 292 25.98 -26.63 0.70
CA ASP A 292 25.63 -25.33 1.26
C ASP A 292 25.39 -24.29 0.16
N VAL A 293 24.40 -23.44 0.35
CA VAL A 293 24.24 -22.19 -0.37
C VAL A 293 25.28 -21.21 0.20
N THR A 294 26.14 -20.70 -0.66
CA THR A 294 27.32 -19.91 -0.25
C THR A 294 27.22 -18.43 -0.59
N GLY A 295 26.20 -18.04 -1.35
CA GLY A 295 25.96 -16.63 -1.67
C GLY A 295 25.29 -15.89 -0.52
N ASP A 296 25.58 -14.59 -0.41
CA ASP A 296 24.94 -13.74 0.58
C ASP A 296 23.46 -13.49 0.18
N ILE A 297 22.56 -13.75 1.12
CA ILE A 297 21.15 -13.43 0.94
C ILE A 297 20.90 -11.99 1.38
N ALA A 298 20.20 -11.22 0.55
CA ALA A 298 19.58 -9.96 0.94
C ALA A 298 18.07 -10.14 1.03
N ALA A 299 17.51 -9.76 2.17
CA ALA A 299 16.08 -9.76 2.46
C ALA A 299 15.61 -8.36 2.93
N PRO A 300 15.79 -7.31 2.11
CA PRO A 300 15.53 -5.95 2.51
C PRO A 300 14.04 -5.70 2.73
N ILE A 301 13.74 -4.71 3.59
CA ILE A 301 12.42 -4.09 3.71
C ILE A 301 12.52 -2.69 3.10
N VAL A 302 11.66 -2.40 2.13
CA VAL A 302 11.53 -1.07 1.54
C VAL A 302 10.19 -0.48 1.96
N ILE A 303 10.24 0.70 2.57
CA ILE A 303 9.06 1.47 2.96
C ILE A 303 8.81 2.51 1.89
N GLY A 304 7.70 2.39 1.18
CA GLY A 304 7.19 3.43 0.28
C GLY A 304 6.24 4.35 1.06
N LYS A 305 6.79 5.46 1.61
CA LYS A 305 6.02 6.39 2.44
C LYS A 305 5.41 7.51 1.59
N PRO A 306 4.09 7.80 1.74
CA PRO A 306 3.47 9.01 1.20
C PRO A 306 4.21 10.27 1.67
N ASN A 307 4.52 11.16 0.74
CA ASN A 307 5.19 12.43 1.05
C ASN A 307 4.19 13.61 1.09
N THR A 308 4.68 14.78 1.46
CA THR A 308 3.86 15.98 1.63
C THR A 308 3.75 16.87 0.39
N ASN A 309 4.09 16.36 -0.80
CA ASN A 309 3.97 17.15 -2.03
C ASN A 309 2.53 17.63 -2.29
N GLN A 310 1.55 16.79 -1.97
CA GLN A 310 0.12 17.05 -2.14
C GLN A 310 -0.68 16.95 -0.84
N LEU A 311 -0.14 16.31 0.20
CA LEU A 311 -0.70 16.26 1.55
C LEU A 311 -0.30 17.54 2.31
N ALA A 312 -1.17 18.01 3.20
CA ALA A 312 -0.93 19.25 3.93
C ALA A 312 0.10 19.10 5.06
N SER A 313 0.22 17.89 5.62
CA SER A 313 1.16 17.59 6.72
C SER A 313 1.55 16.11 6.71
N ASP A 314 2.70 15.81 7.31
CA ASP A 314 3.14 14.44 7.56
C ASP A 314 2.50 13.94 8.88
N VAL A 315 1.28 13.46 8.78
CA VAL A 315 0.56 12.85 9.93
C VAL A 315 0.99 11.41 10.19
N ILE A 316 1.64 10.77 9.23
CA ILE A 316 2.12 9.38 9.35
C ILE A 316 3.31 9.30 10.32
N GLY A 317 4.10 10.37 10.39
CA GLY A 317 5.28 10.41 11.23
C GLY A 317 6.38 9.43 10.78
N THR A 318 7.18 8.95 11.72
CA THR A 318 8.30 8.05 11.45
C THR A 318 7.83 6.61 11.36
N VAL A 319 8.16 5.94 10.26
CA VAL A 319 8.04 4.48 10.14
C VAL A 319 9.42 3.88 10.36
N THR A 320 9.54 2.96 11.32
CA THR A 320 10.81 2.30 11.65
C THR A 320 10.81 0.85 11.23
N VAL A 321 11.95 0.38 10.73
CA VAL A 321 12.18 -1.04 10.42
C VAL A 321 13.28 -1.54 11.34
N SER A 322 13.01 -2.62 12.08
CA SER A 322 13.95 -3.30 12.95
C SER A 322 14.16 -4.73 12.50
N ASN A 323 15.42 -5.08 12.17
CA ASN A 323 15.80 -6.45 11.88
C ASN A 323 15.92 -7.23 13.19
N THR A 324 15.07 -8.22 13.39
CA THR A 324 14.98 -8.98 14.65
C THR A 324 15.90 -10.17 14.64
N SER A 325 15.93 -10.92 13.55
CA SER A 325 16.82 -12.08 13.38
C SER A 325 16.98 -12.42 11.90
N PHE A 326 18.16 -12.94 11.56
CA PHE A 326 18.38 -13.65 10.30
C PHE A 326 19.16 -14.91 10.64
N THR A 327 18.50 -16.05 10.65
CA THR A 327 19.04 -17.33 11.10
C THR A 327 19.05 -18.33 9.95
N GLY A 328 20.13 -19.08 9.81
CA GLY A 328 20.29 -20.17 8.85
C GLY A 328 20.69 -21.47 9.54
N SER A 329 20.34 -22.63 8.95
CA SER A 329 20.68 -23.97 9.42
C SER A 329 21.25 -24.84 8.30
#